data_51086a47ef04fbf9f1d63666b4cd16d8
#
_entry.id   51086a47ef04fbf9f1d63666b4cd16d8
#
_cell.length_a   1.000
_cell.length_b   1.000
_cell.length_c   1.000
_cell.angle_alpha   90.00
_cell.angle_beta   90.00
_cell.angle_gamma   90.00
#
_symmetry.space_group_name_H-M   'P 1'
#
loop_
_entity.id
_entity.type
_entity.pdbx_description
1 polymer ?
#
loop_
_entity_poly.entity_id
_entity_poly.type
_entity_poly.pdbx_seq_one_letter_code
_entity_poly.pdbx_strand_id
1 'polypeptide(L)'
;EKVFDGKSIKEARDYFKTKYETIFEESVNEKGLLLRLPEHAIDLRRLKAKMKIALRYLGNAISQNHLTVEACEYEFKQAKWTEAGESVSLGSRADMLLSDAAGGKVIFDFKYSQSQKFYTELIENNHTLQLEFYRHMAKQEFGKNTNVRVAYVLLPDVTILTADEFDDIDAIKLKADRECADVIAEAAR
;
A
#
# COMPACT_ATOMS: atom_id res chain seq x y z
N GLU A 1 7.82 -12.26 -5.67
CA GLU A 1 7.39 -13.35 -6.57
C GLU A 1 5.97 -13.10 -7.07
N LYS A 2 5.75 -13.22 -8.36
CA LYS A 2 4.50 -12.90 -9.06
C LYS A 2 3.40 -13.92 -8.78
N VAL A 3 2.85 -13.91 -7.56
CA VAL A 3 1.85 -14.89 -7.11
C VAL A 3 0.54 -14.79 -7.87
N PHE A 4 0.21 -13.60 -8.38
CA PHE A 4 -1.09 -13.32 -9.03
C PHE A 4 -0.98 -13.16 -10.56
N ASP A 5 0.23 -13.22 -11.12
CA ASP A 5 0.46 -12.98 -12.54
C ASP A 5 -0.18 -14.10 -13.39
N GLY A 6 -1.21 -13.77 -14.17
CA GLY A 6 -1.90 -14.69 -15.09
C GLY A 6 -2.73 -15.81 -14.46
N LYS A 7 -2.91 -15.83 -13.14
CA LYS A 7 -3.71 -16.86 -12.45
C LYS A 7 -5.16 -16.44 -12.27
N SER A 8 -6.07 -17.39 -12.45
CA SER A 8 -7.47 -17.20 -12.06
C SER A 8 -7.59 -17.00 -10.54
N ILE A 9 -8.67 -16.35 -10.10
CA ILE A 9 -8.99 -16.15 -8.67
C ILE A 9 -8.94 -17.46 -7.89
N LYS A 10 -9.40 -18.57 -8.50
CA LYS A 10 -9.41 -19.90 -7.89
C LYS A 10 -7.98 -20.40 -7.67
N GLU A 11 -7.13 -20.33 -8.68
CA GLU A 11 -5.73 -20.75 -8.60
C GLU A 11 -4.93 -19.91 -7.59
N ALA A 12 -5.17 -18.61 -7.55
CA ALA A 12 -4.57 -17.72 -6.55
C ALA A 12 -5.01 -18.10 -5.12
N ARG A 13 -6.30 -18.42 -4.92
CA ARG A 13 -6.80 -18.88 -3.61
C ARG A 13 -6.20 -20.21 -3.18
N ASP A 14 -6.09 -21.15 -4.08
CA ASP A 14 -5.55 -22.50 -3.78
C ASP A 14 -4.05 -22.43 -3.50
N TYR A 15 -3.31 -21.62 -4.27
CA TYR A 15 -1.93 -21.32 -4.00
C TYR A 15 -1.76 -20.67 -2.62
N PHE A 16 -2.57 -19.64 -2.32
CA PHE A 16 -2.52 -18.96 -1.03
C PHE A 16 -2.80 -19.93 0.13
N LYS A 17 -3.82 -20.79 0.03
CA LYS A 17 -4.12 -21.78 1.07
C LYS A 17 -2.94 -22.72 1.33
N THR A 18 -2.25 -23.11 0.28
CA THR A 18 -1.15 -24.08 0.36
C THR A 18 0.14 -23.44 0.87
N LYS A 19 0.41 -22.19 0.50
CA LYS A 19 1.71 -21.54 0.74
C LYS A 19 1.74 -20.61 1.95
N TYR A 20 0.58 -20.07 2.37
CA TYR A 20 0.53 -19.08 3.44
C TYR A 20 1.24 -19.55 4.72
N GLU A 21 0.93 -20.79 5.16
CA GLU A 21 1.48 -21.32 6.41
C GLU A 21 3.01 -21.36 6.35
N THR A 22 3.56 -21.85 5.23
CA THR A 22 5.01 -21.95 5.03
C THR A 22 5.65 -20.55 5.02
N ILE A 23 5.11 -19.63 4.20
CA ILE A 23 5.64 -18.26 4.07
C ILE A 23 5.57 -17.51 5.41
N PHE A 24 4.48 -17.67 6.17
CA PHE A 24 4.35 -17.06 7.48
C PHE A 24 5.41 -17.57 8.44
N GLU A 25 5.60 -18.89 8.52
CA GLU A 25 6.61 -19.49 9.41
C GLU A 25 8.04 -19.08 9.03
N GLU A 26 8.35 -19.03 7.72
CA GLU A 26 9.64 -18.56 7.22
C GLU A 26 9.86 -17.09 7.61
N SER A 27 8.87 -16.23 7.41
CA SER A 27 8.95 -14.80 7.76
C SER A 27 9.16 -14.57 9.25
N VAL A 28 8.48 -15.35 10.10
CA VAL A 28 8.68 -15.30 11.57
C VAL A 28 10.07 -15.80 11.96
N ASN A 29 10.59 -16.82 11.29
CA ASN A 29 11.94 -17.31 11.54
C ASN A 29 13.01 -16.29 11.17
N GLU A 30 12.82 -15.57 10.08
CA GLU A 30 13.81 -14.61 9.59
C GLU A 30 13.77 -13.27 10.35
N LYS A 31 12.56 -12.77 10.63
CA LYS A 31 12.37 -11.39 11.10
C LYS A 31 11.66 -11.27 12.44
N GLY A 32 11.04 -12.31 12.92
CA GLY A 32 10.14 -12.30 14.07
C GLY A 32 10.52 -13.26 15.20
N LEU A 33 11.79 -13.56 15.40
CA LEU A 33 12.25 -14.54 16.41
C LEU A 33 11.70 -14.28 17.82
N LEU A 34 11.57 -13.01 18.22
CA LEU A 34 11.00 -12.65 19.52
C LEU A 34 9.56 -13.11 19.69
N LEU A 35 8.78 -13.20 18.61
CA LEU A 35 7.41 -13.70 18.64
C LEU A 35 7.32 -15.21 18.95
N ARG A 36 8.44 -15.94 18.89
CA ARG A 36 8.50 -17.36 19.23
C ARG A 36 8.74 -17.62 20.71
N LEU A 37 9.01 -16.60 21.50
CA LEU A 37 9.12 -16.75 22.94
C LEU A 37 7.78 -17.24 23.52
N PRO A 38 7.78 -18.11 24.55
CA PRO A 38 6.56 -18.69 25.11
C PRO A 38 5.51 -17.66 25.51
N GLU A 39 5.93 -16.52 26.04
CA GLU A 39 5.06 -15.40 26.43
C GLU A 39 4.30 -14.79 25.26
N HIS A 40 4.81 -14.90 24.02
CA HIS A 40 4.19 -14.36 22.81
C HIS A 40 3.40 -15.40 22.00
N ALA A 41 3.27 -16.62 22.48
CA ALA A 41 2.64 -17.73 21.75
C ALA A 41 1.15 -17.42 21.37
N ILE A 42 0.44 -16.67 22.20
CA ILE A 42 -0.94 -16.28 21.93
C ILE A 42 -0.94 -15.17 20.86
N ASP A 43 -0.04 -14.20 20.97
CA ASP A 43 0.04 -13.07 20.03
C ASP A 43 0.47 -13.56 18.64
N LEU A 44 1.41 -14.48 18.56
CA LEU A 44 1.82 -15.10 17.30
C LEU A 44 0.65 -15.81 16.61
N ARG A 45 -0.16 -16.58 17.36
CA ARG A 45 -1.35 -17.24 16.79
C ARG A 45 -2.39 -16.25 16.31
N ARG A 46 -2.62 -15.17 17.07
CA ARG A 46 -3.55 -14.09 16.70
C ARG A 46 -3.05 -13.37 15.45
N LEU A 47 -1.76 -13.02 15.41
CA LEU A 47 -1.14 -12.38 14.24
C LEU A 47 -1.30 -13.25 13.00
N LYS A 48 -0.97 -14.55 13.10
CA LYS A 48 -1.11 -15.50 12.00
C LYS A 48 -2.52 -15.53 11.44
N ALA A 49 -3.53 -15.64 12.31
CA ALA A 49 -4.93 -15.66 11.90
C ALA A 49 -5.37 -14.33 11.25
N LYS A 50 -5.01 -13.19 11.84
CA LYS A 50 -5.33 -11.87 11.31
C LYS A 50 -4.68 -11.61 9.96
N MET A 51 -3.39 -11.91 9.81
CA MET A 51 -2.69 -11.74 8.54
C MET A 51 -3.25 -12.62 7.44
N LYS A 52 -3.71 -13.85 7.76
CA LYS A 52 -4.37 -14.71 6.78
C LYS A 52 -5.68 -14.09 6.24
N ILE A 53 -6.45 -13.49 7.12
CA ILE A 53 -7.68 -12.78 6.75
C ILE A 53 -7.32 -11.55 5.90
N ALA A 54 -6.39 -10.73 6.40
CA ALA A 54 -5.94 -9.51 5.75
C ALA A 54 -5.48 -9.75 4.31
N LEU A 55 -4.61 -10.73 4.09
CA LEU A 55 -4.11 -11.06 2.75
C LEU A 55 -5.20 -11.57 1.81
N ARG A 56 -6.22 -12.25 2.34
CA ARG A 56 -7.38 -12.66 1.52
C ARG A 56 -8.19 -11.46 1.05
N TYR A 57 -8.46 -10.51 1.94
CA TYR A 57 -9.17 -9.27 1.58
C TYR A 57 -8.38 -8.46 0.57
N LEU A 58 -7.09 -8.28 0.82
CA LEU A 58 -6.20 -7.58 -0.11
C LEU A 58 -6.18 -8.25 -1.50
N GLY A 59 -6.05 -9.57 -1.55
CA GLY A 59 -6.09 -10.32 -2.80
C GLY A 59 -7.43 -10.19 -3.53
N ASN A 60 -8.55 -10.14 -2.80
CA ASN A 60 -9.85 -9.89 -3.40
C ASN A 60 -9.94 -8.47 -3.96
N ALA A 61 -9.51 -7.46 -3.20
CA ALA A 61 -9.51 -6.06 -3.66
C ALA A 61 -8.65 -5.87 -4.92
N ILE A 62 -7.46 -6.45 -4.96
CA ILE A 62 -6.57 -6.43 -6.13
C ILE A 62 -7.28 -7.08 -7.33
N SER A 63 -7.89 -8.24 -7.14
CA SER A 63 -8.56 -8.98 -8.23
C SER A 63 -9.81 -8.28 -8.73
N GLN A 64 -10.64 -7.75 -7.84
CA GLN A 64 -11.89 -7.07 -8.20
C GLN A 64 -11.64 -5.76 -8.97
N ASN A 65 -10.54 -5.09 -8.69
CA ASN A 65 -10.14 -3.88 -9.39
C ASN A 65 -9.22 -4.12 -10.58
N HIS A 66 -9.08 -5.38 -11.02
CA HIS A 66 -8.23 -5.74 -12.15
C HIS A 66 -6.80 -5.19 -12.04
N LEU A 67 -6.27 -5.16 -10.81
CA LEU A 67 -4.92 -4.69 -10.54
C LEU A 67 -3.91 -5.82 -10.69
N THR A 68 -2.73 -5.47 -11.19
CA THR A 68 -1.58 -6.37 -11.27
C THR A 68 -0.48 -5.87 -10.35
N VAL A 69 0.04 -6.72 -9.47
CA VAL A 69 1.17 -6.38 -8.61
C VAL A 69 2.45 -6.34 -9.45
N GLU A 70 3.08 -5.19 -9.54
CA GLU A 70 4.35 -5.01 -10.24
C GLU A 70 5.55 -5.29 -9.32
N ALA A 71 5.50 -4.76 -8.10
CA ALA A 71 6.54 -4.95 -7.11
C ALA A 71 6.02 -4.78 -5.68
N CYS A 72 6.67 -5.46 -4.73
CA CYS A 72 6.63 -5.14 -3.31
C CYS A 72 7.94 -4.45 -2.94
N GLU A 73 7.91 -3.55 -1.95
CA GLU A 73 9.07 -2.78 -1.50
C GLU A 73 9.73 -2.03 -2.68
N TYR A 74 8.91 -1.35 -3.50
CA TYR A 74 9.37 -0.67 -4.71
C TYR A 74 10.14 0.60 -4.36
N GLU A 75 11.40 0.65 -4.75
CA GLU A 75 12.26 1.84 -4.59
C GLU A 75 12.10 2.75 -5.80
N PHE A 76 11.54 3.94 -5.59
CA PHE A 76 11.50 4.97 -6.60
C PHE A 76 12.91 5.45 -6.91
N LYS A 77 13.22 5.58 -8.21
CA LYS A 77 14.40 6.30 -8.65
C LYS A 77 14.29 7.75 -8.15
N GLN A 78 15.42 8.34 -7.80
CA GLN A 78 15.46 9.67 -7.19
C GLN A 78 14.59 10.67 -7.93
N ALA A 79 13.48 11.04 -7.33
CA ALA A 79 12.66 12.14 -7.77
C ALA A 79 13.28 13.46 -7.27
N LYS A 80 13.22 14.50 -8.10
CA LYS A 80 13.66 15.84 -7.70
C LYS A 80 12.43 16.71 -7.52
N TRP A 81 12.31 17.29 -6.34
CA TRP A 81 11.42 18.40 -6.10
C TRP A 81 12.18 19.69 -6.33
N THR A 82 11.68 20.56 -7.20
CA THR A 82 12.31 21.87 -7.48
C THR A 82 11.29 22.96 -7.20
N GLU A 83 11.58 23.82 -6.25
CA GLU A 83 10.79 24.99 -5.89
C GLU A 83 11.74 26.19 -5.71
N ALA A 84 11.37 27.34 -6.27
CA ALA A 84 12.13 28.59 -6.18
C ALA A 84 13.63 28.48 -6.56
N GLY A 85 14.00 27.52 -7.42
CA GLY A 85 15.37 27.30 -7.85
C GLY A 85 16.19 26.34 -6.97
N GLU A 86 15.63 25.89 -5.87
CA GLU A 86 16.24 24.87 -5.02
C GLU A 86 15.70 23.47 -5.40
N SER A 87 16.59 22.47 -5.43
CA SER A 87 16.22 21.09 -5.73
C SER A 87 16.51 20.20 -4.55
N VAL A 88 15.50 19.48 -4.09
CA VAL A 88 15.63 18.43 -3.07
C VAL A 88 15.46 17.07 -3.75
N SER A 89 16.40 16.15 -3.51
CA SER A 89 16.24 14.76 -3.93
C SER A 89 15.28 14.05 -2.99
N LEU A 90 14.20 13.53 -3.52
CA LEU A 90 13.25 12.69 -2.81
C LEU A 90 13.53 11.23 -3.17
N GLY A 91 13.74 10.40 -2.17
CA GLY A 91 13.82 8.96 -2.31
C GLY A 91 12.83 8.33 -1.35
N SER A 92 12.07 7.36 -1.81
CA SER A 92 11.17 6.61 -0.94
C SER A 92 10.92 5.22 -1.50
N ARG A 93 10.46 4.35 -0.63
CA ARG A 93 10.09 2.99 -0.96
C ARG A 93 8.61 2.77 -0.65
N ALA A 94 7.85 2.40 -1.67
CA ALA A 94 6.46 2.03 -1.52
C ALA A 94 6.35 0.55 -1.13
N ASP A 95 5.45 0.24 -0.21
CA ASP A 95 5.26 -1.15 0.23
C ASP A 95 4.74 -2.03 -0.91
N MET A 96 3.85 -1.51 -1.75
CA MET A 96 3.34 -2.23 -2.92
C MET A 96 3.04 -1.27 -4.08
N LEU A 97 3.59 -1.57 -5.25
CA LEU A 97 3.28 -0.92 -6.52
C LEU A 97 2.45 -1.87 -7.38
N LEU A 98 1.34 -1.36 -7.90
CA LEU A 98 0.45 -2.08 -8.80
C LEU A 98 0.19 -1.25 -10.06
N SER A 99 -0.34 -1.92 -11.10
CA SER A 99 -0.89 -1.26 -12.28
C SER A 99 -2.32 -1.70 -12.54
N ASP A 100 -3.11 -0.83 -13.15
CA ASP A 100 -4.42 -1.16 -13.70
C ASP A 100 -4.32 -1.54 -15.20
N ALA A 101 -5.43 -2.01 -15.76
CA ALA A 101 -5.50 -2.42 -17.16
C ALA A 101 -5.27 -1.26 -18.16
N ALA A 102 -5.44 -0.01 -17.74
CA ALA A 102 -5.20 1.17 -18.56
C ALA A 102 -3.74 1.67 -18.45
N GLY A 103 -2.90 1.03 -17.65
CA GLY A 103 -1.52 1.43 -17.43
C GLY A 103 -1.35 2.48 -16.31
N GLY A 104 -2.40 2.82 -15.61
CA GLY A 104 -2.33 3.64 -14.40
C GLY A 104 -1.57 2.93 -13.28
N LYS A 105 -1.02 3.69 -12.35
CA LYS A 105 -0.27 3.17 -11.20
C LYS A 105 -1.09 3.30 -9.92
N VAL A 106 -1.00 2.27 -9.09
CA VAL A 106 -1.63 2.24 -7.77
C VAL A 106 -0.57 1.92 -6.73
N ILE A 107 -0.53 2.71 -5.66
CA ILE A 107 0.46 2.54 -4.59
C ILE A 107 -0.29 2.29 -3.30
N PHE A 108 -0.02 1.15 -2.67
CA PHE A 108 -0.50 0.84 -1.34
C PHE A 108 0.63 0.99 -0.32
N ASP A 109 0.33 1.70 0.75
CA ASP A 109 1.18 1.86 1.91
C ASP A 109 0.52 1.17 3.11
N PHE A 110 1.19 0.16 3.65
CA PHE A 110 0.64 -0.66 4.72
C PHE A 110 0.89 -0.03 6.08
N LYS A 111 -0.16 0.09 6.87
CA LYS A 111 -0.08 0.56 8.26
C LYS A 111 -0.64 -0.47 9.21
N TYR A 112 0.16 -0.90 10.18
CA TYR A 112 -0.36 -1.73 11.27
C TYR A 112 -0.98 -0.84 12.35
N SER A 113 -2.25 -0.54 12.20
CA SER A 113 -2.97 0.38 13.09
C SER A 113 -4.43 -0.04 13.24
N GLN A 114 -4.95 0.15 14.47
CA GLN A 114 -6.39 0.03 14.75
C GLN A 114 -7.10 1.39 14.69
N SER A 115 -6.35 2.47 14.49
CA SER A 115 -6.91 3.83 14.47
C SER A 115 -7.26 4.25 13.03
N GLN A 116 -8.37 3.70 12.51
CA GLN A 116 -8.94 4.16 11.25
C GLN A 116 -9.20 5.67 11.29
N LYS A 117 -9.77 6.18 12.40
CA LYS A 117 -10.07 7.60 12.58
C LYS A 117 -8.87 8.50 12.32
N PHE A 118 -7.69 8.16 12.85
CA PHE A 118 -6.49 8.97 12.67
C PHE A 118 -6.12 9.12 11.18
N TYR A 119 -6.10 8.01 10.43
CA TYR A 119 -5.76 8.07 8.99
C TYR A 119 -6.86 8.70 8.15
N THR A 120 -8.13 8.54 8.55
CA THR A 120 -9.24 9.26 7.94
C THR A 120 -9.06 10.77 8.08
N GLU A 121 -8.79 11.25 9.28
CA GLU A 121 -8.54 12.69 9.56
C GLU A 121 -7.31 13.21 8.80
N LEU A 122 -6.24 12.40 8.64
CA LEU A 122 -5.09 12.79 7.82
C LEU A 122 -5.48 13.05 6.37
N ILE A 123 -6.32 12.19 5.78
CA ILE A 123 -6.76 12.35 4.39
C ILE A 123 -7.72 13.54 4.26
N GLU A 124 -8.73 13.63 5.15
CA GLU A 124 -9.72 14.71 5.12
C GLU A 124 -9.10 16.11 5.30
N ASN A 125 -8.05 16.21 6.11
CA ASN A 125 -7.33 17.46 6.35
C ASN A 125 -6.15 17.69 5.39
N ASN A 126 -5.98 16.85 4.35
CA ASN A 126 -4.87 16.90 3.41
C ASN A 126 -3.47 16.83 4.08
N HIS A 127 -3.35 16.12 5.17
CA HIS A 127 -2.08 15.92 5.87
C HIS A 127 -1.39 14.60 5.47
N THR A 128 -1.70 14.07 4.30
CA THR A 128 -1.17 12.80 3.77
C THR A 128 0.13 12.99 3.00
N LEU A 129 1.10 13.68 3.60
CA LEU A 129 2.37 14.02 2.95
C LEU A 129 3.05 12.80 2.30
N GLN A 130 3.02 11.63 2.95
CA GLN A 130 3.61 10.41 2.43
C GLN A 130 2.93 9.93 1.14
N LEU A 131 1.59 9.92 1.08
CA LEU A 131 0.85 9.52 -0.11
C LEU A 131 1.08 10.51 -1.26
N GLU A 132 1.16 11.79 -0.96
CA GLU A 132 1.43 12.81 -1.96
C GLU A 132 2.87 12.75 -2.50
N PHE A 133 3.84 12.41 -1.66
CA PHE A 133 5.20 12.11 -2.14
C PHE A 133 5.22 10.90 -3.09
N TYR A 134 4.52 9.81 -2.76
CA TYR A 134 4.41 8.67 -3.66
C TYR A 134 3.80 9.07 -5.01
N ARG A 135 2.71 9.85 -4.99
CA ARG A 135 2.06 10.34 -6.21
C ARG A 135 3.02 11.18 -7.05
N HIS A 136 3.75 12.08 -6.41
CA HIS A 136 4.72 12.93 -7.09
C HIS A 136 5.86 12.11 -7.72
N MET A 137 6.48 11.21 -6.96
CA MET A 137 7.57 10.35 -7.44
C MET A 137 7.12 9.45 -8.58
N ALA A 138 5.93 8.85 -8.47
CA ALA A 138 5.37 8.01 -9.52
C ALA A 138 5.12 8.82 -10.81
N LYS A 139 4.58 10.03 -10.72
CA LYS A 139 4.42 10.89 -11.91
C LYS A 139 5.75 11.32 -12.54
N GLN A 140 6.79 11.50 -11.76
CA GLN A 140 8.13 11.77 -12.32
C GLN A 140 8.73 10.55 -13.00
N GLU A 141 8.56 9.36 -12.44
CA GLU A 141 9.17 8.14 -12.95
C GLU A 141 8.40 7.54 -14.14
N PHE A 142 7.08 7.49 -14.05
CA PHE A 142 6.22 6.85 -15.05
C PHE A 142 5.61 7.81 -16.07
N GLY A 143 5.76 9.12 -15.84
CA GLY A 143 5.25 10.19 -16.71
C GLY A 143 4.21 11.07 -16.02
N LYS A 144 4.26 12.37 -16.31
CA LYS A 144 3.37 13.38 -15.69
C LYS A 144 1.88 13.12 -15.90
N ASN A 145 1.52 12.47 -17.02
CA ASN A 145 0.14 12.16 -17.38
C ASN A 145 -0.33 10.79 -16.88
N THR A 146 0.54 10.04 -16.20
CA THR A 146 0.16 8.75 -15.60
C THR A 146 -0.90 8.98 -14.53
N ASN A 147 -2.01 8.25 -14.63
CA ASN A 147 -2.98 8.19 -13.56
C ASN A 147 -2.35 7.46 -12.37
N VAL A 148 -2.19 8.15 -11.25
CA VAL A 148 -1.59 7.59 -10.03
C VAL A 148 -2.59 7.68 -8.90
N ARG A 149 -2.96 6.53 -8.37
CA ARG A 149 -3.82 6.37 -7.20
C ARG A 149 -3.01 5.90 -6.01
N VAL A 150 -3.28 6.43 -4.84
CA VAL A 150 -2.55 6.11 -3.61
C VAL A 150 -3.52 5.81 -2.48
N ALA A 151 -3.16 4.86 -1.62
CA ALA A 151 -4.02 4.50 -0.50
C ALA A 151 -3.20 4.00 0.69
N TYR A 152 -3.70 4.26 1.89
CA TYR A 152 -3.32 3.52 3.08
C TYR A 152 -4.10 2.20 3.16
N VAL A 153 -3.41 1.12 3.46
CA VAL A 153 -4.01 -0.18 3.76
C VAL A 153 -3.78 -0.48 5.24
N LEU A 154 -4.82 -0.32 6.04
CA LEU A 154 -4.72 -0.55 7.48
C LEU A 154 -4.83 -2.04 7.80
N LEU A 155 -3.81 -2.57 8.44
CA LEU A 155 -3.80 -3.92 8.97
C LEU A 155 -4.11 -3.86 10.48
N PRO A 156 -4.76 -4.84 11.08
CA PRO A 156 -5.15 -6.16 10.54
C PRO A 156 -6.55 -6.23 9.91
N ASP A 157 -7.36 -5.16 10.02
CA ASP A 157 -8.77 -5.23 9.64
C ASP A 157 -9.00 -4.99 8.13
N VAL A 158 -7.94 -4.72 7.39
CA VAL A 158 -7.89 -4.41 5.96
C VAL A 158 -8.92 -3.38 5.55
N THR A 159 -8.72 -2.18 6.05
CA THR A 159 -9.45 -1.02 5.57
C THR A 159 -8.56 -0.27 4.57
N ILE A 160 -9.05 -0.04 3.37
CA ILE A 160 -8.37 0.77 2.36
C ILE A 160 -8.92 2.19 2.46
N LEU A 161 -8.05 3.15 2.77
CA LEU A 161 -8.38 4.56 2.91
C LEU A 161 -7.71 5.36 1.80
N THR A 162 -8.50 6.10 1.02
CA THR A 162 -8.01 6.85 -0.12
C THR A 162 -8.88 8.06 -0.40
N ALA A 163 -8.30 9.10 -1.03
CA ALA A 163 -9.02 10.19 -1.67
C ALA A 163 -9.29 9.91 -3.16
N ASP A 164 -8.69 8.87 -3.72
CA ASP A 164 -8.80 8.51 -5.14
C ASP A 164 -10.03 7.63 -5.43
N GLU A 165 -10.41 7.56 -6.71
CA GLU A 165 -11.48 6.68 -7.17
C GLU A 165 -10.96 5.28 -7.46
N PHE A 166 -11.63 4.29 -6.89
CA PHE A 166 -11.45 2.89 -7.20
C PHE A 166 -12.82 2.33 -7.62
N ASP A 167 -12.80 1.44 -8.61
CA ASP A 167 -13.95 0.60 -8.92
C ASP A 167 -14.03 -0.49 -7.84
N ASP A 168 -15.15 -1.03 -7.50
CA ASP A 168 -15.38 -2.24 -6.68
C ASP A 168 -14.45 -2.50 -5.46
N ILE A 169 -13.85 -1.48 -4.85
CA ILE A 169 -13.21 -1.61 -3.54
C ILE A 169 -14.16 -1.07 -2.47
N ASP A 170 -14.35 -1.82 -1.39
CA ASP A 170 -14.83 -1.30 -0.11
C ASP A 170 -13.76 -0.38 0.51
N ALA A 171 -13.44 0.68 -0.21
CA ALA A 171 -12.56 1.72 0.25
C ALA A 171 -13.39 2.84 0.83
N ILE A 172 -13.01 3.33 1.98
CA ILE A 172 -13.57 4.58 2.50
C ILE A 172 -12.96 5.69 1.65
N LYS A 173 -13.74 6.14 0.67
CA LYS A 173 -13.35 7.25 -0.18
C LYS A 173 -13.51 8.55 0.59
N LEU A 174 -12.41 9.24 0.77
CA LEU A 174 -12.37 10.54 1.42
C LEU A 174 -12.12 11.63 0.40
N LYS A 175 -12.75 12.77 0.60
CA LYS A 175 -12.59 13.92 -0.29
C LYS A 175 -11.38 14.74 0.16
N ALA A 176 -10.41 14.90 -0.72
CA ALA A 176 -9.29 15.81 -0.54
C ALA A 176 -9.54 17.12 -1.30
N ASP A 177 -9.27 18.26 -0.68
CA ASP A 177 -9.55 19.59 -1.23
C ASP A 177 -8.29 20.30 -1.79
N ARG A 178 -7.11 19.71 -1.62
CA ARG A 178 -5.84 20.30 -2.04
C ARG A 178 -5.18 19.50 -3.17
N GLU A 179 -4.43 20.23 -4.02
CA GLU A 179 -3.53 19.59 -4.97
C GLU A 179 -2.22 19.15 -4.29
N CYS A 180 -1.59 18.15 -4.86
CA CYS A 180 -0.32 17.59 -4.39
C CYS A 180 0.76 18.68 -4.20
N ALA A 181 0.85 19.61 -5.13
CA ALA A 181 1.83 20.71 -5.10
C ALA A 181 1.72 21.56 -3.83
N ASP A 182 0.50 21.85 -3.37
CA ASP A 182 0.27 22.69 -2.20
C ASP A 182 0.73 21.99 -0.92
N VAL A 183 0.45 20.69 -0.81
CA VAL A 183 0.84 19.88 0.36
C VAL A 183 2.35 19.77 0.48
N ILE A 184 3.04 19.53 -0.63
CA ILE A 184 4.51 19.40 -0.63
C ILE A 184 5.17 20.77 -0.40
N ALA A 185 4.65 21.85 -1.00
CA ALA A 185 5.18 23.19 -0.81
C ALA A 185 5.03 23.66 0.65
N GLU A 186 3.96 23.30 1.33
CA GLU A 186 3.76 23.60 2.75
C GLU A 186 4.73 22.84 3.65
N ALA A 187 5.05 21.60 3.32
CA ALA A 187 5.99 20.78 4.08
C ALA A 187 7.48 21.17 3.87
N ALA A 188 7.77 21.87 2.77
CA ALA A 188 9.13 22.34 2.46
C ALA A 188 9.48 23.71 3.09
N ARG A 189 8.52 24.38 3.73
CA ARG A 189 8.70 25.65 4.45
C ARG A 189 9.01 25.46 5.93
#